data_9cf51c69b3d2824e2d7054521de71120
#
_entry.id   9cf51c69b3d2824e2d7054521de71120
#
_cell.length_a   1.000
_cell.length_b   1.000
_cell.length_c   1.000
_cell.angle_alpha   90.00
_cell.angle_beta   90.00
_cell.angle_gamma   90.00
#
_symmetry.space_group_name_H-M   'P 1'
#
loop_
_entity.id
_entity.type
_entity.pdbx_description
1 polymer ?
#
loop_
_entity_poly.entity_id
_entity_poly.type
_entity_poly.pdbx_seq_one_letter_code
_entity_poly.pdbx_strand_id
1 'polypeptide(L)'
;MSRQRSMEAILASEYVTIGELVRLTGARYSTLKFYTEEGFLPFVQEDSNLTRRYPREKAVKRIAYIKELRDQKKTIPQIKEILQAE
;
A
#
# COMPACT_ATOMS: atom_id res chain seq x y z
N MET A 1 -4.84 12.34 20.48
CA MET A 1 -4.52 10.98 20.03
C MET A 1 -5.60 10.51 19.08
N SER A 2 -5.22 10.11 17.88
CA SER A 2 -6.21 9.67 16.92
C SER A 2 -6.65 8.24 17.23
N ARG A 3 -7.97 8.01 17.07
CA ARG A 3 -8.51 6.67 17.22
C ARG A 3 -8.25 5.85 15.99
N GLN A 4 -7.88 4.60 16.20
CA GLN A 4 -7.83 3.63 15.10
C GLN A 4 -9.27 3.23 14.76
N ARG A 5 -9.57 3.16 13.48
CA ARG A 5 -10.87 2.67 13.04
C ARG A 5 -10.95 1.16 13.25
N SER A 6 -12.16 0.65 13.42
CA SER A 6 -12.36 -0.79 13.52
C SER A 6 -12.05 -1.47 12.20
N MET A 7 -11.70 -2.75 12.23
CA MET A 7 -11.46 -3.52 11.01
C MET A 7 -12.69 -3.50 10.10
N GLU A 8 -13.88 -3.56 10.67
CA GLU A 8 -15.11 -3.50 9.92
C GLU A 8 -15.24 -2.18 9.15
N ALA A 9 -14.94 -1.05 9.81
CA ALA A 9 -14.99 0.26 9.17
C ALA A 9 -13.92 0.37 8.07
N ILE A 10 -12.73 -0.16 8.29
CA ILE A 10 -11.65 -0.16 7.31
C ILE A 10 -12.07 -0.95 6.07
N LEU A 11 -12.64 -2.14 6.25
CA LEU A 11 -13.05 -2.99 5.14
C LEU A 11 -14.21 -2.38 4.35
N ALA A 12 -15.01 -1.53 4.96
CA ALA A 12 -16.10 -0.83 4.30
C ALA A 12 -15.67 0.46 3.60
N SER A 13 -14.43 0.90 3.81
CA SER A 13 -13.93 2.17 3.27
C SER A 13 -13.31 1.99 1.89
N GLU A 14 -13.57 2.94 1.00
CA GLU A 14 -12.94 2.96 -0.33
C GLU A 14 -11.46 3.32 -0.21
N TYR A 15 -11.13 4.22 0.71
CA TYR A 15 -9.76 4.69 0.95
C TYR A 15 -9.32 4.40 2.37
N VAL A 16 -8.04 4.09 2.52
CA VAL A 16 -7.46 3.74 3.82
C VAL A 16 -6.10 4.42 3.99
N THR A 17 -5.64 4.52 5.23
CA THR A 17 -4.31 5.04 5.55
C THR A 17 -3.27 3.93 5.44
N ILE A 18 -1.98 4.32 5.46
CA ILE A 18 -0.90 3.34 5.43
C ILE A 18 -0.94 2.43 6.68
N GLY A 19 -1.26 3.00 7.85
CA GLY A 19 -1.41 2.20 9.07
C GLY A 19 -2.52 1.18 8.96
N GLU A 20 -3.61 1.54 8.29
CA GLU A 20 -4.70 0.62 8.03
C GLU A 20 -4.31 -0.48 7.05
N LEU A 21 -3.48 -0.15 6.04
CA LEU A 21 -2.92 -1.16 5.15
C LEU A 21 -2.05 -2.17 5.89
N VAL A 22 -1.27 -1.71 6.87
CA VAL A 22 -0.48 -2.60 7.73
C VAL A 22 -1.41 -3.61 8.40
N ARG A 23 -2.54 -3.15 8.94
CA ARG A 23 -3.51 -4.02 9.60
C ARG A 23 -4.17 -5.00 8.62
N LEU A 24 -4.45 -4.55 7.41
CA LEU A 24 -5.13 -5.36 6.40
C LEU A 24 -4.22 -6.44 5.81
N THR A 25 -2.95 -6.13 5.60
CA THR A 25 -2.04 -6.98 4.85
C THR A 25 -1.00 -7.70 5.72
N GLY A 26 -0.78 -7.21 6.94
CA GLY A 26 0.28 -7.72 7.78
C GLY A 26 1.68 -7.30 7.38
N ALA A 27 1.80 -6.46 6.34
CA ALA A 27 3.10 -5.93 5.92
C ALA A 27 3.60 -4.90 6.92
N ARG A 28 4.92 -4.73 6.98
CA ARG A 28 5.53 -3.75 7.88
C ARG A 28 5.30 -2.33 7.37
N TYR A 29 5.14 -1.39 8.28
CA TYR A 29 4.98 0.02 7.94
C TYR A 29 6.12 0.51 7.05
N SER A 30 7.37 0.21 7.43
CA SER A 30 8.55 0.64 6.66
C SER A 30 8.54 0.08 5.24
N THR A 31 8.06 -1.15 5.07
CA THR A 31 7.96 -1.78 3.76
C THR A 31 6.94 -1.04 2.88
N LEU A 32 5.77 -0.74 3.43
CA LEU A 32 4.72 -0.04 2.68
C LEU A 32 5.13 1.39 2.36
N LYS A 33 5.83 2.05 3.28
CA LYS A 33 6.36 3.38 3.04
C LYS A 33 7.37 3.37 1.88
N PHE A 34 8.26 2.38 1.88
CA PHE A 34 9.21 2.19 0.78
C PHE A 34 8.49 1.98 -0.55
N TYR A 35 7.48 1.11 -0.58
CA TYR A 35 6.71 0.87 -1.80
C TYR A 35 6.00 2.14 -2.29
N THR A 36 5.50 2.94 -1.36
CA THR A 36 4.86 4.21 -1.71
C THR A 36 5.85 5.17 -2.36
N GLU A 37 7.05 5.29 -1.78
CA GLU A 37 8.09 6.18 -2.30
C GLU A 37 8.65 5.72 -3.63
N GLU A 38 8.65 4.41 -3.90
CA GLU A 38 9.07 3.85 -5.18
C GLU A 38 7.99 3.94 -6.27
N GLY A 39 6.81 4.42 -5.90
CA GLY A 39 5.70 4.53 -6.85
C GLY A 39 4.98 3.22 -7.10
N PHE A 40 5.16 2.23 -6.24
CA PHE A 40 4.54 0.92 -6.40
C PHE A 40 3.08 0.89 -5.95
N LEU A 41 2.68 1.80 -5.05
CA LEU A 41 1.34 1.82 -4.50
C LEU A 41 0.60 3.08 -4.95
N PRO A 42 -0.66 2.92 -5.42
CA PRO A 42 -1.47 4.09 -5.75
C PRO A 42 -1.88 4.81 -4.47
N PHE A 43 -1.87 6.14 -4.49
CA PHE A 43 -2.38 6.93 -3.38
C PHE A 43 -2.87 8.29 -3.87
N VAL A 44 -3.69 8.93 -3.03
CA VAL A 44 -4.20 10.27 -3.27
C VAL A 44 -3.73 11.16 -2.10
N GLN A 45 -3.24 12.33 -2.43
CA GLN A 45 -2.81 13.32 -1.44
C GLN A 45 -3.09 14.70 -2.02
N GLU A 46 -4.05 15.41 -1.42
CA GLU A 46 -4.44 16.72 -1.93
C GLU A 46 -3.39 17.79 -1.69
N ASP A 47 -2.61 17.62 -0.61
CA ASP A 47 -1.59 18.57 -0.19
C ASP A 47 -0.48 17.79 0.48
N SER A 48 0.77 18.24 0.35
CA SER A 48 1.92 17.57 0.95
C SER A 48 1.85 17.44 2.47
N ASN A 49 1.03 18.28 3.11
CA ASN A 49 0.81 18.24 4.56
C ASN A 49 -0.34 17.32 4.98
N LEU A 50 -1.07 16.79 4.02
CA LEU A 50 -2.20 15.91 4.32
C LEU A 50 -1.80 14.45 4.27
N THR A 51 -2.53 13.64 5.03
CA THR A 51 -2.30 12.19 5.07
C THR A 51 -2.59 11.58 3.71
N ARG A 52 -1.69 10.74 3.23
CA ARG A 52 -1.92 9.97 2.01
C ARG A 52 -3.04 8.97 2.23
N ARG A 53 -3.91 8.84 1.23
CA ARG A 53 -5.01 7.88 1.24
C ARG A 53 -4.82 6.91 0.09
N TYR A 54 -4.97 5.63 0.39
CA TYR A 54 -4.75 4.57 -0.58
C TYR A 54 -6.08 3.94 -0.95
N PRO A 55 -6.38 3.75 -2.25
CA PRO A 55 -7.56 2.98 -2.64
C PRO A 55 -7.39 1.56 -2.12
N ARG A 56 -8.27 1.17 -1.20
CA ARG A 56 -8.11 -0.07 -0.43
C ARG A 56 -7.92 -1.30 -1.30
N GLU A 57 -8.84 -1.54 -2.22
CA GLU A 57 -8.79 -2.75 -3.03
C GLU A 57 -7.54 -2.81 -3.90
N LYS A 58 -7.25 -1.71 -4.59
CA LYS A 58 -6.08 -1.65 -5.48
C LYS A 58 -4.78 -1.78 -4.70
N ALA A 59 -4.68 -1.11 -3.56
CA ALA A 59 -3.47 -1.16 -2.74
C ALA A 59 -3.24 -2.55 -2.16
N VAL A 60 -4.28 -3.20 -1.65
CA VAL A 60 -4.16 -4.56 -1.10
C VAL A 60 -3.74 -5.54 -2.19
N LYS A 61 -4.35 -5.46 -3.36
CA LYS A 61 -3.98 -6.34 -4.49
C LYS A 61 -2.54 -6.10 -4.93
N ARG A 62 -2.12 -4.84 -4.98
CA ARG A 62 -0.76 -4.50 -5.38
C ARG A 62 0.26 -5.01 -4.37
N ILE A 63 -0.01 -4.87 -3.08
CA ILE A 63 0.86 -5.38 -2.03
C ILE A 63 1.01 -6.90 -2.15
N ALA A 64 -0.09 -7.61 -2.35
CA ALA A 64 -0.07 -9.05 -2.53
C ALA A 64 0.75 -9.46 -3.77
N TYR A 65 0.61 -8.73 -4.86
CA TYR A 65 1.33 -8.99 -6.09
C TYR A 65 2.84 -8.78 -5.90
N ILE A 66 3.22 -7.69 -5.24
CA ILE A 66 4.64 -7.41 -4.96
C ILE A 66 5.24 -8.52 -4.10
N LYS A 67 4.49 -8.98 -3.08
CA LYS A 67 4.95 -10.08 -2.24
C LYS A 67 5.19 -11.34 -3.07
N GLU A 68 4.28 -11.65 -3.99
CA GLU A 68 4.43 -12.79 -4.88
C GLU A 68 5.68 -12.67 -5.75
N LEU A 69 5.93 -11.49 -6.31
CA LEU A 69 7.12 -11.26 -7.12
C LEU A 69 8.40 -11.42 -6.30
N ARG A 70 8.39 -10.96 -5.05
CA ARG A 70 9.55 -11.12 -4.17
C ARG A 70 9.77 -12.58 -3.79
N ASP A 71 8.69 -13.33 -3.60
CA ASP A 71 8.79 -14.77 -3.34
C ASP A 71 9.40 -15.51 -4.54
N GLN A 72 9.23 -14.95 -5.74
CA GLN A 72 9.85 -15.46 -6.97
C GLN A 72 11.30 -14.96 -7.15
N LYS A 73 11.86 -14.32 -6.12
CA LYS A 73 13.23 -13.80 -6.13
C LYS A 73 13.44 -12.62 -7.08
N LYS A 74 12.39 -11.91 -7.45
CA LYS A 74 12.53 -10.69 -8.24
C LYS A 74 13.16 -9.59 -7.40
N THR A 75 14.07 -8.84 -8.00
CA THR A 75 14.69 -7.68 -7.37
C THR A 75 13.78 -6.47 -7.43
N ILE A 76 14.05 -5.45 -6.64
CA ILE A 76 13.27 -4.21 -6.66
C ILE A 76 13.27 -3.56 -8.04
N PRO A 77 14.42 -3.42 -8.75
CA PRO A 77 14.39 -2.91 -10.13
C PRO A 77 13.54 -3.74 -11.07
N GLN A 78 13.56 -5.07 -10.94
CA GLN A 78 12.73 -5.95 -11.76
C GLN A 78 11.24 -5.75 -11.46
N ILE A 79 10.88 -5.63 -10.18
CA ILE A 79 9.51 -5.37 -9.78
C ILE A 79 9.04 -4.03 -10.36
N LYS A 80 9.85 -3.00 -10.24
CA LYS A 80 9.54 -1.67 -10.77
C LYS A 80 9.25 -1.75 -12.28
N GLU A 81 10.09 -2.46 -13.02
CA GLU A 81 9.91 -2.64 -14.45
C GLU A 81 8.62 -3.37 -14.79
N ILE A 82 8.33 -4.44 -14.04
CA ILE A 82 7.10 -5.22 -14.23
C ILE A 82 5.87 -4.34 -13.98
N LEU A 83 5.88 -3.56 -12.89
CA LEU A 83 4.73 -2.72 -12.54
C LEU A 83 4.55 -1.58 -13.52
N GLN A 84 5.62 -1.05 -14.09
CA GLN A 84 5.54 0.02 -15.09
C GLN A 84 5.02 -0.48 -16.44
N ALA A 85 5.16 -1.76 -16.72
CA ALA A 85 4.71 -2.36 -17.97
C ALA A 85 3.22 -2.67 -18.00
N GLU A 86 2.54 -2.54 -16.85
CA GLU A 86 1.09 -2.79 -16.77
C GLU A 86 0.28 -1.68 -17.40
#